data_c035054f52d9a7128e8fc516d7b2687c
#
_entry.id   c035054f52d9a7128e8fc516d7b2687c
#
_cell.length_a   1.000
_cell.length_b   1.000
_cell.length_c   1.000
_cell.angle_alpha   90.00
_cell.angle_beta   90.00
_cell.angle_gamma   90.00
#
_symmetry.space_group_name_H-M   'P 1'
#
loop_
_entity.id
_entity.type
_entity.pdbx_description
1 polymer ?
#
loop_
_entity_poly.entity_id
_entity_poly.type
_entity_poly.pdbx_seq_one_letter_code
_entity_poly.pdbx_strand_id
1 'polypeptide(L)'
;MVQKNSFYGWNLVGVLWLIYLINIGFVFYGSNVINTSMMQELGMSRKTLGAGFALFHLIQSGLSAPLIAFMINKKGIRFTLAFGSLLTAVGAVAMATLVSGPVLFLVIFGIIIGFGVGFGGVISVQTGITFWFERKRALAMSIALTAAGIGGFMAAPILNTLISSMADNWRIAWFFIAGLCSIATLAGLLFVKNRPSDLGQFPDGESAASKSAKDTHPKHGHIYRTTREWTTKETLKTTSLWLIFIAILGFLVPYLFCVSHGVIYLIDSGFPKSLAAVSLGLITLFSIIGRLIGGVLGDHIEPRYMWCIALLVMAGGVLICMFARSTVHVYLYTIFVGIAFGASFIMMPTVIGNYFGMYAFASIMGILSPLFTIFSSSSPLVAGVIRDLTGSYTIAFVGAFLFCIAGAVAIIAVRPHSEEDEKSLTV
;
A
#
# COMPACT_ATOMS: atom_id res chain seq x y z
N MET A 1 -14.94 -40.83 5.63
CA MET A 1 -14.21 -40.06 4.60
C MET A 1 -14.32 -38.61 4.96
N VAL A 2 -13.30 -38.03 5.58
CA VAL A 2 -13.26 -36.58 5.86
C VAL A 2 -13.02 -35.91 4.50
N GLN A 3 -14.05 -35.24 3.98
CA GLN A 3 -13.87 -34.36 2.81
C GLN A 3 -12.71 -33.42 3.10
N LYS A 4 -11.65 -33.53 2.33
CA LYS A 4 -10.50 -32.61 2.35
C LYS A 4 -11.00 -31.27 1.80
N ASN A 5 -11.72 -30.49 2.64
CA ASN A 5 -12.11 -29.15 2.27
C ASN A 5 -10.84 -28.38 1.92
N SER A 6 -10.70 -27.97 0.69
CA SER A 6 -9.55 -27.17 0.24
C SER A 6 -9.47 -25.91 1.09
N PHE A 7 -8.27 -25.50 1.46
CA PHE A 7 -8.04 -24.30 2.24
C PHE A 7 -8.58 -23.05 1.51
N TYR A 8 -9.56 -22.40 2.12
CA TYR A 8 -10.28 -21.26 1.52
C TYR A 8 -9.42 -20.00 1.39
N GLY A 9 -8.32 -19.90 2.11
CA GLY A 9 -7.46 -18.71 2.13
C GLY A 9 -7.03 -18.24 0.74
N TRP A 10 -6.72 -19.15 -0.18
CA TRP A 10 -6.34 -18.77 -1.55
C TRP A 10 -7.52 -18.22 -2.37
N ASN A 11 -8.73 -18.74 -2.15
CA ASN A 11 -9.94 -18.16 -2.75
C ASN A 11 -10.17 -16.74 -2.22
N LEU A 12 -9.96 -16.53 -0.92
CA LEU A 12 -10.02 -15.20 -0.31
C LEU A 12 -8.98 -14.25 -0.94
N VAL A 13 -7.74 -14.71 -1.17
CA VAL A 13 -6.72 -13.90 -1.85
C VAL A 13 -7.21 -13.43 -3.22
N GLY A 14 -7.84 -14.32 -4.01
CA GLY A 14 -8.42 -13.95 -5.31
C GLY A 14 -9.53 -12.88 -5.19
N VAL A 15 -10.41 -13.02 -4.20
CA VAL A 15 -11.47 -12.03 -3.94
C VAL A 15 -10.89 -10.70 -3.49
N LEU A 16 -9.92 -10.70 -2.58
CA LEU A 16 -9.22 -9.51 -2.11
C LEU A 16 -8.45 -8.83 -3.25
N TRP A 17 -7.83 -9.61 -4.14
CA TRP A 17 -7.18 -9.13 -5.35
C TRP A 17 -8.16 -8.38 -6.24
N LEU A 18 -9.35 -8.94 -6.50
CA LEU A 18 -10.38 -8.29 -7.31
C LEU A 18 -10.87 -6.98 -6.68
N ILE A 19 -11.18 -6.99 -5.38
CA ILE A 19 -11.62 -5.79 -4.66
C ILE A 19 -10.54 -4.70 -4.71
N TYR A 20 -9.28 -5.09 -4.55
CA TYR A 20 -8.13 -4.16 -4.57
C TYR A 20 -7.84 -3.64 -5.98
N LEU A 21 -7.98 -4.49 -7.02
CA LEU A 21 -7.92 -4.08 -8.42
C LEU A 21 -8.90 -2.96 -8.71
N ILE A 22 -10.15 -3.11 -8.27
CA ILE A 22 -11.21 -2.14 -8.51
C ILE A 22 -10.94 -0.86 -7.72
N ASN A 23 -10.78 -0.94 -6.41
CA ASN A 23 -10.68 0.26 -5.56
C ASN A 23 -9.37 1.05 -5.78
N ILE A 24 -8.24 0.38 -5.97
CA ILE A 24 -6.96 1.06 -6.19
C ILE A 24 -6.64 1.19 -7.67
N GLY A 25 -6.80 0.13 -8.45
CA GLY A 25 -6.49 0.16 -9.87
C GLY A 25 -7.37 1.12 -10.64
N PHE A 26 -8.68 0.89 -10.62
CA PHE A 26 -9.61 1.71 -11.41
C PHE A 26 -9.97 3.03 -10.73
N VAL A 27 -10.25 3.05 -9.43
CA VAL A 27 -10.67 4.29 -8.77
C VAL A 27 -9.49 5.23 -8.56
N PHE A 28 -8.42 4.79 -7.88
CA PHE A 28 -7.30 5.67 -7.55
C PHE A 28 -6.48 6.06 -8.80
N TYR A 29 -5.98 5.06 -9.56
CA TYR A 29 -5.17 5.36 -10.74
C TYR A 29 -6.01 5.83 -11.93
N GLY A 30 -7.19 5.25 -12.14
CA GLY A 30 -8.06 5.61 -13.26
C GLY A 30 -8.68 7.02 -13.14
N SER A 31 -8.90 7.50 -11.91
CA SER A 31 -9.44 8.84 -11.68
C SER A 31 -8.59 9.97 -12.28
N ASN A 32 -7.29 9.75 -12.47
CA ASN A 32 -6.43 10.74 -13.12
C ASN A 32 -6.90 11.06 -14.56
N VAL A 33 -7.29 10.05 -15.31
CA VAL A 33 -7.80 10.23 -16.69
C VAL A 33 -9.14 10.95 -16.67
N ILE A 34 -10.08 10.46 -15.85
CA ILE A 34 -11.44 11.01 -15.78
C ILE A 34 -11.44 12.46 -15.30
N ASN A 35 -10.71 12.74 -14.23
CA ASN A 35 -10.68 14.06 -13.62
C ASN A 35 -9.98 15.10 -14.51
N THR A 36 -9.06 14.67 -15.40
CA THR A 36 -8.46 15.57 -16.39
C THR A 36 -9.49 16.01 -17.42
N SER A 37 -10.28 15.09 -17.97
CA SER A 37 -11.36 15.41 -18.91
C SER A 37 -12.46 16.27 -18.25
N MET A 38 -12.83 15.93 -17.02
CA MET A 38 -13.78 16.71 -16.22
C MET A 38 -13.28 18.14 -15.97
N MET A 39 -12.00 18.31 -15.63
CA MET A 39 -11.39 19.63 -15.39
C MET A 39 -11.50 20.53 -16.64
N GLN A 40 -11.29 19.96 -17.83
CA GLN A 40 -11.39 20.69 -19.10
C GLN A 40 -12.83 21.13 -19.37
N GLU A 41 -13.82 20.25 -19.21
CA GLU A 41 -15.24 20.57 -19.44
C GLU A 41 -15.77 21.60 -18.44
N LEU A 42 -15.44 21.47 -17.15
CA LEU A 42 -15.95 22.35 -16.11
C LEU A 42 -15.11 23.62 -15.91
N GLY A 43 -14.05 23.84 -16.70
CA GLY A 43 -13.18 25.01 -16.60
C GLY A 43 -12.46 25.12 -15.24
N MET A 44 -12.22 23.99 -14.55
CA MET A 44 -11.58 23.99 -13.24
C MET A 44 -10.06 24.18 -13.35
N SER A 45 -9.48 24.87 -12.37
CA SER A 45 -8.03 25.10 -12.34
C SER A 45 -7.25 23.81 -12.01
N ARG A 46 -6.00 23.70 -12.49
CA ARG A 46 -5.07 22.64 -12.09
C ARG A 46 -4.82 22.61 -10.58
N LYS A 47 -4.90 23.77 -9.91
CA LYS A 47 -4.80 23.89 -8.44
C LYS A 47 -5.96 23.15 -7.77
N THR A 48 -7.19 23.27 -8.27
CA THR A 48 -8.35 22.57 -7.73
C THR A 48 -8.21 21.05 -7.90
N LEU A 49 -7.75 20.61 -9.09
CA LEU A 49 -7.50 19.19 -9.34
C LEU A 49 -6.45 18.62 -8.38
N GLY A 50 -5.32 19.31 -8.24
CA GLY A 50 -4.26 18.92 -7.30
C GLY A 50 -4.74 18.88 -5.85
N ALA A 51 -5.54 19.87 -5.42
CA ALA A 51 -6.13 19.90 -4.08
C ALA A 51 -7.06 18.70 -3.84
N GLY A 52 -7.86 18.30 -4.86
CA GLY A 52 -8.72 17.12 -4.78
C GLY A 52 -7.92 15.84 -4.59
N PHE A 53 -6.84 15.63 -5.34
CA PHE A 53 -5.96 14.48 -5.16
C PHE A 53 -5.22 14.48 -3.82
N ALA A 54 -4.76 15.65 -3.36
CA ALA A 54 -4.11 15.79 -2.06
C ALA A 54 -5.08 15.44 -0.92
N LEU A 55 -6.31 15.96 -0.97
CA LEU A 55 -7.35 15.66 0.01
C LEU A 55 -7.73 14.18 -0.02
N PHE A 56 -7.94 13.62 -1.21
CA PHE A 56 -8.20 12.19 -1.39
C PHE A 56 -7.10 11.34 -0.74
N HIS A 57 -5.84 11.67 -0.99
CA HIS A 57 -4.70 10.90 -0.46
C HIS A 57 -4.59 11.00 1.07
N LEU A 58 -4.80 12.20 1.62
CA LEU A 58 -4.81 12.44 3.06
C LEU A 58 -5.93 11.63 3.74
N ILE A 59 -7.12 11.60 3.15
CA ILE A 59 -8.25 10.85 3.68
C ILE A 59 -7.99 9.34 3.53
N GLN A 60 -7.69 8.87 2.30
CA GLN A 60 -7.57 7.45 1.96
C GLN A 60 -6.46 6.73 2.75
N SER A 61 -5.30 7.34 2.91
CA SER A 61 -4.13 6.72 3.55
C SER A 61 -3.92 7.14 5.00
N GLY A 62 -4.41 8.32 5.38
CA GLY A 62 -4.18 8.91 6.71
C GLY A 62 -5.43 8.83 7.59
N LEU A 63 -6.36 9.75 7.40
CA LEU A 63 -7.48 9.97 8.34
C LEU A 63 -8.47 8.81 8.42
N SER A 64 -8.61 7.99 7.36
CA SER A 64 -9.47 6.81 7.39
C SER A 64 -8.90 5.65 8.22
N ALA A 65 -7.57 5.57 8.39
CA ALA A 65 -6.92 4.41 8.98
C ALA A 65 -7.40 4.05 10.41
N PRO A 66 -7.56 5.00 11.35
CA PRO A 66 -8.11 4.70 12.67
C PRO A 66 -9.55 4.19 12.61
N LEU A 67 -10.36 4.77 11.70
CA LEU A 67 -11.77 4.36 11.52
C LEU A 67 -11.85 2.96 10.88
N ILE A 68 -10.95 2.65 9.94
CA ILE A 68 -10.84 1.32 9.33
C ILE A 68 -10.50 0.30 10.41
N ALA A 69 -9.49 0.58 11.24
CA ALA A 69 -9.09 -0.30 12.34
C ALA A 69 -10.26 -0.53 13.32
N PHE A 70 -10.97 0.53 13.72
CA PHE A 70 -12.15 0.42 14.57
C PHE A 70 -13.24 -0.44 13.92
N MET A 71 -13.51 -0.23 12.63
CA MET A 71 -14.55 -0.97 11.91
C MET A 71 -14.18 -2.45 11.74
N ILE A 72 -12.92 -2.76 11.41
CA ILE A 72 -12.42 -4.14 11.32
C ILE A 72 -12.57 -4.85 12.65
N ASN A 73 -12.17 -4.22 13.76
CA ASN A 73 -12.24 -4.81 15.09
C ASN A 73 -13.69 -5.05 15.54
N LYS A 74 -14.63 -4.16 15.17
CA LYS A 74 -16.04 -4.24 15.59
C LYS A 74 -16.92 -5.07 14.65
N LYS A 75 -16.73 -4.97 13.34
CA LYS A 75 -17.61 -5.54 12.30
C LYS A 75 -16.92 -6.57 11.41
N GLY A 76 -15.60 -6.67 11.49
CA GLY A 76 -14.77 -7.55 10.65
C GLY A 76 -14.43 -6.97 9.28
N ILE A 77 -13.54 -7.68 8.58
CA ILE A 77 -13.02 -7.27 7.26
C ILE A 77 -14.10 -7.34 6.16
N ARG A 78 -14.99 -8.34 6.24
CA ARG A 78 -16.10 -8.52 5.28
C ARG A 78 -16.96 -7.26 5.16
N PHE A 79 -17.43 -6.76 6.29
CA PHE A 79 -18.25 -5.56 6.33
C PHE A 79 -17.45 -4.32 5.92
N THR A 80 -16.20 -4.19 6.38
CA THR A 80 -15.34 -3.02 6.11
C THR A 80 -15.06 -2.87 4.62
N LEU A 81 -14.67 -3.96 3.92
CA LEU A 81 -14.41 -3.96 2.49
C LEU A 81 -15.68 -3.66 1.67
N ALA A 82 -16.80 -4.29 2.04
CA ALA A 82 -18.07 -4.08 1.35
C ALA A 82 -18.57 -2.63 1.54
N PHE A 83 -18.51 -2.10 2.76
CA PHE A 83 -18.87 -0.72 3.06
C PHE A 83 -18.01 0.27 2.28
N GLY A 84 -16.68 0.06 2.24
CA GLY A 84 -15.76 0.91 1.50
C GLY A 84 -16.08 0.93 0.00
N SER A 85 -16.26 -0.25 -0.60
CA SER A 85 -16.60 -0.36 -2.02
C SER A 85 -17.98 0.23 -2.34
N LEU A 86 -18.97 0.06 -1.44
CA LEU A 86 -20.30 0.69 -1.58
C LEU A 86 -20.21 2.22 -1.50
N LEU A 87 -19.47 2.74 -0.53
CA LEU A 87 -19.28 4.18 -0.38
C LEU A 87 -18.59 4.77 -1.61
N THR A 88 -17.62 4.05 -2.17
CA THR A 88 -16.98 4.43 -3.43
C THR A 88 -17.97 4.39 -4.61
N ALA A 89 -18.83 3.37 -4.69
CA ALA A 89 -19.86 3.27 -5.73
C ALA A 89 -20.83 4.46 -5.66
N VAL A 90 -21.33 4.79 -4.47
CA VAL A 90 -22.21 5.95 -4.24
C VAL A 90 -21.48 7.25 -4.60
N GLY A 91 -20.22 7.40 -4.17
CA GLY A 91 -19.39 8.53 -4.52
C GLY A 91 -19.17 8.66 -6.04
N ALA A 92 -18.96 7.55 -6.73
CA ALA A 92 -18.80 7.53 -8.19
C ALA A 92 -20.09 7.94 -8.94
N VAL A 93 -21.27 7.50 -8.48
CA VAL A 93 -22.56 7.98 -8.99
C VAL A 93 -22.70 9.47 -8.74
N ALA A 94 -22.37 9.94 -7.53
CA ALA A 94 -22.41 11.36 -7.19
C ALA A 94 -21.44 12.20 -8.04
N MET A 95 -20.23 11.66 -8.35
CA MET A 95 -19.30 12.30 -9.31
C MET A 95 -19.95 12.46 -10.70
N ALA A 96 -20.60 11.42 -11.18
CA ALA A 96 -21.23 11.44 -12.51
C ALA A 96 -22.43 12.38 -12.61
N THR A 97 -23.18 12.57 -11.53
CA THR A 97 -24.50 13.25 -11.55
C THR A 97 -24.49 14.64 -10.93
N LEU A 98 -23.73 14.86 -9.86
CA LEU A 98 -23.82 16.07 -9.05
C LEU A 98 -22.66 17.06 -9.28
N VAL A 99 -21.49 16.57 -9.74
CA VAL A 99 -20.32 17.45 -9.87
C VAL A 99 -20.51 18.44 -10.99
N SER A 100 -20.63 19.70 -10.61
CA SER A 100 -20.77 20.86 -11.49
C SER A 100 -19.75 21.96 -11.19
N GLY A 101 -18.85 21.76 -10.21
CA GLY A 101 -17.85 22.75 -9.84
C GLY A 101 -16.87 22.27 -8.77
N PRO A 102 -15.91 23.14 -8.40
CA PRO A 102 -14.77 22.80 -7.54
C PRO A 102 -15.15 22.24 -6.16
N VAL A 103 -16.14 22.82 -5.50
CA VAL A 103 -16.50 22.44 -4.12
C VAL A 103 -17.07 21.01 -4.08
N LEU A 104 -18.00 20.70 -4.99
CA LEU A 104 -18.59 19.35 -5.08
C LEU A 104 -17.53 18.31 -5.47
N PHE A 105 -16.60 18.65 -6.35
CA PHE A 105 -15.45 17.80 -6.66
C PHE A 105 -14.61 17.51 -5.43
N LEU A 106 -14.21 18.51 -4.66
CA LEU A 106 -13.39 18.31 -3.45
C LEU A 106 -14.12 17.45 -2.42
N VAL A 107 -15.40 17.67 -2.19
CA VAL A 107 -16.19 16.92 -1.21
C VAL A 107 -16.41 15.47 -1.68
N ILE A 108 -16.87 15.27 -2.91
CA ILE A 108 -17.24 13.93 -3.38
C ILE A 108 -15.99 13.11 -3.68
N PHE A 109 -15.07 13.64 -4.48
CA PHE A 109 -13.83 12.92 -4.84
C PHE A 109 -12.85 12.86 -3.66
N GLY A 110 -12.56 14.01 -3.03
CA GLY A 110 -11.56 14.08 -1.98
C GLY A 110 -12.01 13.37 -0.70
N ILE A 111 -13.24 13.58 -0.25
CA ILE A 111 -13.70 13.05 1.05
C ILE A 111 -14.46 11.73 0.87
N ILE A 112 -15.56 11.70 0.12
CA ILE A 112 -16.44 10.52 0.07
C ILE A 112 -15.71 9.34 -0.58
N ILE A 113 -15.16 9.54 -1.79
CA ILE A 113 -14.41 8.47 -2.48
C ILE A 113 -13.11 8.18 -1.74
N GLY A 114 -12.44 9.19 -1.15
CA GLY A 114 -11.26 9.01 -0.31
C GLY A 114 -11.51 8.05 0.86
N PHE A 115 -12.59 8.23 1.62
CA PHE A 115 -12.99 7.28 2.66
C PHE A 115 -13.34 5.92 2.08
N GLY A 116 -14.15 5.88 1.02
CA GLY A 116 -14.55 4.64 0.37
C GLY A 116 -13.35 3.78 -0.04
N VAL A 117 -12.40 4.37 -0.75
CA VAL A 117 -11.15 3.69 -1.16
C VAL A 117 -10.27 3.35 0.04
N GLY A 118 -10.26 4.16 1.09
CA GLY A 118 -9.57 3.84 2.34
C GLY A 118 -10.09 2.56 2.95
N PHE A 119 -11.41 2.44 3.18
CA PHE A 119 -12.06 1.25 3.75
C PHE A 119 -11.95 0.01 2.85
N GLY A 120 -12.11 0.17 1.53
CA GLY A 120 -11.96 -0.89 0.53
C GLY A 120 -10.50 -1.17 0.12
N GLY A 121 -9.53 -0.49 0.73
CA GLY A 121 -8.15 -0.43 0.29
C GLY A 121 -7.17 -1.33 1.04
N VAL A 122 -5.93 -0.84 1.10
CA VAL A 122 -4.75 -1.64 1.48
C VAL A 122 -4.82 -2.21 2.90
N ILE A 123 -5.26 -1.43 3.90
CA ILE A 123 -5.27 -1.88 5.31
C ILE A 123 -6.24 -3.06 5.48
N SER A 124 -7.43 -2.97 4.91
CA SER A 124 -8.43 -4.04 5.00
C SER A 124 -7.97 -5.31 4.29
N VAL A 125 -7.34 -5.19 3.11
CA VAL A 125 -6.78 -6.32 2.35
C VAL A 125 -5.64 -6.98 3.13
N GLN A 126 -4.68 -6.19 3.62
CA GLN A 126 -3.55 -6.69 4.40
C GLN A 126 -4.00 -7.36 5.69
N THR A 127 -4.98 -6.79 6.39
CA THR A 127 -5.54 -7.38 7.60
C THR A 127 -6.21 -8.73 7.29
N GLY A 128 -6.97 -8.78 6.19
CA GLY A 128 -7.60 -10.03 5.74
C GLY A 128 -6.57 -11.14 5.51
N ILE A 129 -5.50 -10.84 4.81
CA ILE A 129 -4.42 -11.80 4.57
C ILE A 129 -3.72 -12.19 5.88
N THR A 130 -3.49 -11.23 6.77
CA THR A 130 -2.83 -11.48 8.06
C THR A 130 -3.64 -12.43 8.94
N PHE A 131 -4.97 -12.42 8.86
CA PHE A 131 -5.82 -13.37 9.59
C PHE A 131 -5.78 -14.80 9.04
N TRP A 132 -5.58 -14.94 7.71
CA TRP A 132 -5.66 -16.23 7.03
C TRP A 132 -4.31 -16.92 6.82
N PHE A 133 -3.21 -16.16 6.84
CA PHE A 133 -1.88 -16.65 6.55
C PHE A 133 -0.87 -16.27 7.63
N GLU A 134 -0.13 -17.26 8.11
CA GLU A 134 1.02 -17.10 9.02
C GLU A 134 2.34 -17.39 8.29
N ARG A 135 2.43 -18.54 7.60
CA ARG A 135 3.65 -19.00 6.92
C ARG A 135 3.80 -18.42 5.52
N LYS A 136 2.70 -18.39 4.77
CA LYS A 136 2.67 -17.89 3.38
C LYS A 136 2.15 -16.45 3.31
N ARG A 137 2.35 -15.67 4.38
CA ARG A 137 1.82 -14.30 4.49
C ARG A 137 2.42 -13.37 3.44
N ALA A 138 3.76 -13.39 3.27
CA ALA A 138 4.42 -12.52 2.32
C ALA A 138 4.00 -12.85 0.87
N LEU A 139 3.90 -14.12 0.52
CA LEU A 139 3.43 -14.56 -0.80
C LEU A 139 1.97 -14.15 -1.05
N ALA A 140 1.07 -14.40 -0.09
CA ALA A 140 -0.33 -14.01 -0.19
C ALA A 140 -0.50 -12.48 -0.32
N MET A 141 0.27 -11.70 0.47
CA MET A 141 0.34 -10.24 0.36
C MET A 141 0.80 -9.81 -1.03
N SER A 142 1.87 -10.40 -1.54
CA SER A 142 2.43 -10.01 -2.84
C SER A 142 1.42 -10.25 -3.96
N ILE A 143 0.78 -11.42 -3.98
CA ILE A 143 -0.24 -11.74 -4.99
C ILE A 143 -1.39 -10.72 -4.92
N ALA A 144 -1.98 -10.50 -3.74
CA ALA A 144 -3.11 -9.60 -3.60
C ALA A 144 -2.75 -8.15 -4.00
N LEU A 145 -1.57 -7.67 -3.63
CA LEU A 145 -1.18 -6.28 -3.87
C LEU A 145 -0.65 -6.00 -5.28
N THR A 146 -0.38 -7.04 -6.12
CA THR A 146 -0.10 -6.83 -7.56
C THR A 146 -1.30 -6.24 -8.28
N ALA A 147 -2.51 -6.46 -7.78
CA ALA A 147 -3.76 -5.94 -8.34
C ALA A 147 -3.74 -4.42 -8.57
N ALA A 148 -3.11 -3.66 -7.68
CA ALA A 148 -3.00 -2.21 -7.84
C ALA A 148 -2.22 -1.81 -9.10
N GLY A 149 -1.09 -2.48 -9.34
CA GLY A 149 -0.26 -2.21 -10.53
C GLY A 149 -0.93 -2.63 -11.82
N ILE A 150 -1.52 -3.82 -11.84
CA ILE A 150 -2.26 -4.36 -13.00
C ILE A 150 -3.48 -3.47 -13.29
N GLY A 151 -4.25 -3.13 -12.26
CA GLY A 151 -5.43 -2.27 -12.41
C GLY A 151 -5.07 -0.86 -12.88
N GLY A 152 -4.00 -0.25 -12.34
CA GLY A 152 -3.51 1.05 -12.78
C GLY A 152 -3.07 1.06 -14.24
N PHE A 153 -2.41 0.00 -14.70
CA PHE A 153 -2.03 -0.18 -16.09
C PHE A 153 -3.25 -0.31 -17.03
N MET A 154 -4.25 -1.10 -16.61
CA MET A 154 -5.46 -1.35 -17.41
C MET A 154 -6.46 -0.18 -17.38
N ALA A 155 -6.56 0.52 -16.24
CA ALA A 155 -7.58 1.53 -16.04
C ALA A 155 -7.46 2.70 -17.02
N ALA A 156 -6.26 3.22 -17.25
CA ALA A 156 -6.05 4.38 -18.11
C ALA A 156 -6.52 4.14 -19.56
N PRO A 157 -6.09 3.09 -20.28
CA PRO A 157 -6.56 2.84 -21.63
C PRO A 157 -8.05 2.50 -21.70
N ILE A 158 -8.58 1.70 -20.76
CA ILE A 158 -10.00 1.33 -20.74
C ILE A 158 -10.88 2.58 -20.56
N LEU A 159 -10.59 3.40 -19.56
CA LEU A 159 -11.38 4.60 -19.26
C LEU A 159 -11.24 5.66 -20.34
N ASN A 160 -10.04 5.84 -20.91
CA ASN A 160 -9.85 6.78 -22.02
C ASN A 160 -10.64 6.34 -23.27
N THR A 161 -10.59 5.05 -23.63
CA THR A 161 -11.39 4.52 -24.74
C THR A 161 -12.88 4.67 -24.48
N LEU A 162 -13.34 4.42 -23.26
CA LEU A 162 -14.74 4.58 -22.89
C LEU A 162 -15.19 6.05 -23.01
N ILE A 163 -14.39 6.99 -22.52
CA ILE A 163 -14.70 8.43 -22.61
C ILE A 163 -14.76 8.86 -24.08
N SER A 164 -13.75 8.56 -24.89
CA SER A 164 -13.69 8.98 -26.29
C SER A 164 -14.75 8.32 -27.16
N SER A 165 -15.16 7.08 -26.88
CA SER A 165 -16.23 6.40 -27.62
C SER A 165 -17.63 6.97 -27.34
N MET A 166 -17.80 7.76 -26.29
CA MET A 166 -19.07 8.35 -25.85
C MET A 166 -19.05 9.89 -25.89
N ALA A 167 -18.52 10.43 -26.97
CA ALA A 167 -18.46 11.88 -27.23
C ALA A 167 -17.74 12.67 -26.11
N ASP A 168 -16.64 12.15 -25.62
CA ASP A 168 -15.81 12.68 -24.54
C ASP A 168 -16.54 12.92 -23.21
N ASN A 169 -17.63 12.18 -22.99
CA ASN A 169 -18.40 12.27 -21.76
C ASN A 169 -17.74 11.52 -20.60
N TRP A 170 -16.98 12.24 -19.77
CA TRP A 170 -16.30 11.71 -18.60
C TRP A 170 -17.25 11.11 -17.53
N ARG A 171 -18.53 11.50 -17.50
CA ARG A 171 -19.53 10.99 -16.53
C ARG A 171 -19.76 9.50 -16.69
N ILE A 172 -19.68 8.99 -17.92
CA ILE A 172 -19.85 7.55 -18.21
C ILE A 172 -18.76 6.73 -17.55
N ALA A 173 -17.53 7.24 -17.50
CA ALA A 173 -16.44 6.56 -16.83
C ALA A 173 -16.66 6.45 -15.30
N TRP A 174 -17.27 7.45 -14.68
CA TRP A 174 -17.67 7.35 -13.27
C TRP A 174 -18.83 6.37 -13.05
N PHE A 175 -19.81 6.28 -13.95
CA PHE A 175 -20.84 5.23 -13.88
C PHE A 175 -20.25 3.84 -14.07
N PHE A 176 -19.27 3.67 -14.94
CA PHE A 176 -18.54 2.41 -15.10
C PHE A 176 -17.81 2.03 -13.81
N ILE A 177 -17.10 2.98 -13.18
CA ILE A 177 -16.48 2.78 -11.85
C ILE A 177 -17.53 2.40 -10.80
N ALA A 178 -18.68 3.05 -10.78
CA ALA A 178 -19.75 2.71 -9.85
C ALA A 178 -20.22 1.25 -10.02
N GLY A 179 -20.36 0.78 -11.26
CA GLY A 179 -20.66 -0.61 -11.57
C GLY A 179 -19.59 -1.57 -11.05
N LEU A 180 -18.32 -1.28 -11.31
CA LEU A 180 -17.21 -2.09 -10.79
C LEU A 180 -17.19 -2.12 -9.24
N CYS A 181 -17.38 -0.99 -8.59
CA CYS A 181 -17.41 -0.91 -7.12
C CYS A 181 -18.64 -1.64 -6.55
N SER A 182 -19.76 -1.68 -7.26
CA SER A 182 -20.92 -2.50 -6.90
C SER A 182 -20.59 -4.00 -6.96
N ILE A 183 -19.85 -4.44 -7.99
CA ILE A 183 -19.33 -5.81 -8.07
C ILE A 183 -18.38 -6.10 -6.90
N ALA A 184 -17.46 -5.17 -6.58
CA ALA A 184 -16.57 -5.32 -5.44
C ALA A 184 -17.33 -5.42 -4.11
N THR A 185 -18.42 -4.64 -3.95
CA THR A 185 -19.32 -4.71 -2.78
C THR A 185 -19.94 -6.09 -2.65
N LEU A 186 -20.53 -6.61 -3.73
CA LEU A 186 -21.14 -7.94 -3.74
C LEU A 186 -20.11 -9.04 -3.49
N ALA A 187 -18.94 -8.95 -4.13
CA ALA A 187 -17.83 -9.88 -3.90
C ALA A 187 -17.40 -9.88 -2.41
N GLY A 188 -17.31 -8.70 -1.80
CA GLY A 188 -17.02 -8.54 -0.38
C GLY A 188 -18.06 -9.20 0.51
N LEU A 189 -19.35 -8.96 0.24
CA LEU A 189 -20.44 -9.51 1.04
C LEU A 189 -20.60 -11.03 0.88
N LEU A 190 -20.39 -11.58 -0.30
CA LEU A 190 -20.68 -12.98 -0.57
C LEU A 190 -19.47 -13.89 -0.25
N PHE A 191 -18.29 -13.48 -0.64
CA PHE A 191 -17.10 -14.34 -0.64
C PHE A 191 -16.08 -14.00 0.44
N VAL A 192 -16.04 -12.79 1.01
CA VAL A 192 -15.09 -12.50 2.10
C VAL A 192 -15.57 -13.16 3.39
N LYS A 193 -14.68 -13.91 4.02
CA LYS A 193 -14.84 -14.48 5.37
C LYS A 193 -13.87 -13.76 6.32
N ASN A 194 -14.32 -13.46 7.53
CA ASN A 194 -13.51 -12.66 8.45
C ASN A 194 -12.28 -13.44 8.93
N ARG A 195 -12.47 -14.69 9.33
CA ARG A 195 -11.41 -15.53 9.92
C ARG A 195 -11.50 -16.97 9.41
N PRO A 196 -10.38 -17.72 9.43
CA PRO A 196 -10.41 -19.15 9.12
C PRO A 196 -11.37 -19.94 10.01
N SER A 197 -11.48 -19.55 11.29
CA SER A 197 -12.40 -20.16 12.25
C SER A 197 -13.86 -20.12 11.83
N ASP A 198 -14.29 -19.14 11.03
CA ASP A 198 -15.67 -19.03 10.50
C ASP A 198 -16.03 -20.22 9.59
N LEU A 199 -15.01 -20.93 9.07
CA LEU A 199 -15.15 -22.13 8.25
C LEU A 199 -14.56 -23.38 8.92
N GLY A 200 -14.27 -23.32 10.24
CA GLY A 200 -13.63 -24.42 10.96
C GLY A 200 -12.20 -24.74 10.46
N GLN A 201 -11.54 -23.76 9.85
CA GLN A 201 -10.17 -23.87 9.34
C GLN A 201 -9.18 -23.15 10.27
N PHE A 202 -7.91 -23.50 10.14
CA PHE A 202 -6.80 -22.79 10.79
C PHE A 202 -6.02 -21.99 9.73
N PRO A 203 -5.21 -20.98 10.15
CA PRO A 203 -4.31 -20.29 9.25
C PRO A 203 -3.45 -21.27 8.43
N ASP A 204 -3.16 -20.92 7.18
CA ASP A 204 -2.44 -21.77 6.21
C ASP A 204 -3.09 -23.14 5.92
N GLY A 205 -4.30 -23.43 6.42
CA GLY A 205 -5.00 -24.71 6.28
C GLY A 205 -4.38 -25.85 7.10
N GLU A 206 -3.63 -25.54 8.15
CA GLU A 206 -3.06 -26.54 9.05
C GLU A 206 -4.16 -27.26 9.84
N SER A 207 -3.91 -28.53 10.22
CA SER A 207 -4.84 -29.26 11.10
C SER A 207 -4.50 -28.99 12.56
N ALA A 208 -5.50 -29.12 13.47
CA ALA A 208 -5.27 -29.02 14.92
C ALA A 208 -4.18 -29.98 15.42
N ALA A 209 -4.13 -31.20 14.87
CA ALA A 209 -3.10 -32.20 15.18
C ALA A 209 -1.69 -31.76 14.73
N SER A 210 -1.59 -31.04 13.60
CA SER A 210 -0.31 -30.50 13.10
C SER A 210 0.21 -29.35 13.99
N LYS A 211 -0.68 -28.57 14.57
CA LYS A 211 -0.33 -27.46 15.48
C LYS A 211 0.19 -28.02 16.81
N SER A 212 -0.51 -28.98 17.41
CA SER A 212 -0.14 -29.62 18.66
C SER A 212 1.20 -30.40 18.60
N ALA A 213 1.50 -31.04 17.45
CA ALA A 213 2.76 -31.77 17.24
C ALA A 213 3.96 -30.83 17.01
N LYS A 214 3.72 -29.57 16.60
CA LYS A 214 4.79 -28.58 16.37
C LYS A 214 5.12 -27.73 17.58
N ASP A 215 4.18 -27.56 18.50
CA ASP A 215 4.41 -26.86 19.78
C ASP A 215 5.39 -27.64 20.70
N THR A 216 5.57 -28.94 20.47
CA THR A 216 6.53 -29.77 21.20
C THR A 216 7.96 -29.77 20.64
N HIS A 217 8.16 -29.25 19.42
CA HIS A 217 9.48 -29.09 18.82
C HIS A 217 9.54 -27.80 18.00
N PRO A 218 10.17 -26.73 18.51
CA PRO A 218 10.48 -25.55 17.72
C PRO A 218 11.61 -25.90 16.74
N LYS A 219 11.33 -26.74 15.75
CA LYS A 219 12.28 -27.07 14.68
C LYS A 219 11.92 -26.34 13.42
N HIS A 220 12.86 -25.44 13.05
CA HIS A 220 13.13 -24.96 11.71
C HIS A 220 12.19 -23.91 11.12
N GLY A 221 12.42 -22.70 11.53
CA GLY A 221 12.24 -21.54 10.69
C GLY A 221 13.15 -20.44 11.20
N HIS A 222 14.06 -19.98 10.38
CA HIS A 222 14.85 -18.77 10.65
C HIS A 222 13.97 -17.51 10.73
N ILE A 223 12.64 -17.67 10.66
CA ILE A 223 11.67 -16.58 10.64
C ILE A 223 10.97 -16.52 12.00
N TYR A 224 11.12 -15.38 12.64
CA TYR A 224 10.41 -15.09 13.90
C TYR A 224 8.90 -14.89 13.63
N ARG A 225 8.08 -15.50 14.49
CA ARG A 225 6.64 -15.27 14.59
C ARG A 225 6.23 -15.30 16.05
N THR A 226 5.56 -14.25 16.49
CA THR A 226 5.06 -14.19 17.86
C THR A 226 3.98 -15.24 18.08
N THR A 227 4.01 -15.87 19.25
CA THR A 227 2.93 -16.77 19.74
C THR A 227 1.97 -16.04 20.66
N ARG A 228 2.33 -14.83 21.09
CA ARG A 228 1.57 -14.00 22.02
C ARG A 228 0.51 -13.18 21.28
N GLU A 229 -0.64 -13.00 21.92
CA GLU A 229 -1.63 -12.00 21.52
C GLU A 229 -1.25 -10.64 22.10
N TRP A 230 -0.78 -9.74 21.24
CA TRP A 230 -0.40 -8.38 21.62
C TRP A 230 -1.61 -7.46 21.68
N THR A 231 -1.70 -6.63 22.71
CA THR A 231 -2.61 -5.48 22.72
C THR A 231 -1.96 -4.27 22.05
N THR A 232 -2.76 -3.38 21.50
CA THR A 232 -2.27 -2.14 20.88
C THR A 232 -1.47 -1.28 21.85
N LYS A 233 -1.90 -1.22 23.12
CA LYS A 233 -1.20 -0.43 24.17
C LYS A 233 0.19 -0.97 24.47
N GLU A 234 0.33 -2.28 24.57
CA GLU A 234 1.63 -2.94 24.78
C GLU A 234 2.54 -2.69 23.58
N THR A 235 2.02 -2.86 22.36
CA THR A 235 2.78 -2.67 21.13
C THR A 235 3.36 -1.25 21.03
N LEU A 236 2.58 -0.23 21.38
CA LEU A 236 3.03 1.17 21.37
C LEU A 236 4.18 1.48 22.34
N LYS A 237 4.33 0.67 23.40
CA LYS A 237 5.42 0.81 24.37
C LYS A 237 6.74 0.16 23.89
N THR A 238 6.69 -0.69 22.85
CA THR A 238 7.86 -1.42 22.37
C THR A 238 8.75 -0.55 21.49
N THR A 239 10.04 -0.61 21.72
CA THR A 239 11.05 -0.01 20.83
C THR A 239 10.99 -0.59 19.42
N SER A 240 10.65 -1.88 19.29
CA SER A 240 10.53 -2.58 18.01
C SER A 240 9.52 -1.91 17.08
N LEU A 241 8.37 -1.44 17.59
CA LEU A 241 7.38 -0.74 16.76
C LEU A 241 7.92 0.56 16.17
N TRP A 242 8.61 1.35 16.99
CA TRP A 242 9.16 2.64 16.56
C TRP A 242 10.35 2.47 15.60
N LEU A 243 11.15 1.43 15.76
CA LEU A 243 12.17 1.06 14.79
C LEU A 243 11.54 0.63 13.44
N ILE A 244 10.45 -0.13 13.47
CA ILE A 244 9.68 -0.47 12.27
C ILE A 244 9.11 0.81 11.64
N PHE A 245 8.62 1.76 12.43
CA PHE A 245 8.15 3.05 11.92
C PHE A 245 9.26 3.84 11.20
N ILE A 246 10.48 3.86 11.74
CA ILE A 246 11.64 4.47 11.06
C ILE A 246 11.94 3.75 9.74
N ALA A 247 11.85 2.43 9.71
CA ALA A 247 12.03 1.66 8.48
C ALA A 247 10.93 1.97 7.43
N ILE A 248 9.68 2.21 7.87
CA ILE A 248 8.59 2.66 6.99
C ILE A 248 8.92 4.01 6.36
N LEU A 249 9.38 4.98 7.13
CA LEU A 249 9.83 6.27 6.61
C LEU A 249 11.03 6.10 5.68
N GLY A 250 11.91 5.14 5.97
CA GLY A 250 13.10 4.81 5.17
C GLY A 250 12.82 4.41 3.73
N PHE A 251 11.61 3.91 3.41
CA PHE A 251 11.25 3.64 2.01
C PHE A 251 10.18 4.61 1.45
N LEU A 252 9.25 5.09 2.27
CA LEU A 252 8.18 5.97 1.78
C LEU A 252 8.67 7.37 1.43
N VAL A 253 9.51 7.96 2.26
CA VAL A 253 10.05 9.32 2.03
C VAL A 253 10.90 9.37 0.75
N PRO A 254 11.91 8.50 0.55
CA PRO A 254 12.69 8.46 -0.69
C PRO A 254 11.85 8.13 -1.92
N TYR A 255 10.90 7.20 -1.81
CA TYR A 255 10.02 6.84 -2.91
C TYR A 255 9.19 8.03 -3.38
N LEU A 256 8.50 8.72 -2.47
CA LEU A 256 7.67 9.89 -2.82
C LEU A 256 8.51 11.05 -3.36
N PHE A 257 9.73 11.25 -2.86
CA PHE A 257 10.67 12.19 -3.44
C PHE A 257 11.01 11.82 -4.90
N CYS A 258 11.39 10.57 -5.16
CA CYS A 258 11.74 10.10 -6.50
C CYS A 258 10.56 10.20 -7.48
N VAL A 259 9.35 9.85 -7.03
CA VAL A 259 8.13 9.91 -7.87
C VAL A 259 7.74 11.35 -8.19
N SER A 260 7.87 12.27 -7.23
CA SER A 260 7.43 13.66 -7.39
C SER A 260 8.46 14.54 -8.10
N HIS A 261 9.74 14.40 -7.77
CA HIS A 261 10.80 15.27 -8.28
C HIS A 261 11.76 14.58 -9.26
N GLY A 262 11.76 13.25 -9.34
CA GLY A 262 12.69 12.51 -10.19
C GLY A 262 12.58 12.88 -11.67
N VAL A 263 11.37 13.02 -12.21
CA VAL A 263 11.11 13.42 -13.59
C VAL A 263 11.65 14.82 -13.86
N ILE A 264 11.34 15.78 -12.99
CA ILE A 264 11.79 17.18 -13.12
C ILE A 264 13.31 17.25 -13.02
N TYR A 265 13.91 16.54 -12.05
CA TYR A 265 15.34 16.47 -11.87
C TYR A 265 16.07 15.93 -13.09
N LEU A 266 15.55 14.85 -13.73
CA LEU A 266 16.15 14.29 -14.94
C LEU A 266 16.07 15.28 -16.12
N ILE A 267 14.95 16.01 -16.26
CA ILE A 267 14.82 17.07 -17.28
C ILE A 267 15.82 18.20 -17.02
N ASP A 268 15.93 18.68 -15.78
CA ASP A 268 16.88 19.72 -15.37
C ASP A 268 18.34 19.28 -15.59
N SER A 269 18.60 17.97 -15.50
CA SER A 269 19.91 17.36 -15.75
C SER A 269 20.21 17.11 -17.24
N GLY A 270 19.33 17.55 -18.16
CA GLY A 270 19.54 17.50 -19.61
C GLY A 270 19.03 16.21 -20.28
N PHE A 271 18.33 15.34 -19.58
CA PHE A 271 17.74 14.14 -20.22
C PHE A 271 16.48 14.48 -21.03
N PRO A 272 16.20 13.72 -22.12
CA PRO A 272 14.98 13.90 -22.90
C PRO A 272 13.72 13.75 -22.05
N LYS A 273 12.72 14.61 -22.28
CA LYS A 273 11.43 14.58 -21.55
C LYS A 273 10.74 13.22 -21.66
N SER A 274 10.85 12.55 -22.80
CA SER A 274 10.31 11.22 -23.03
C SER A 274 10.92 10.16 -22.10
N LEU A 275 12.26 10.16 -21.97
CA LEU A 275 12.97 9.25 -21.07
C LEU A 275 12.61 9.51 -19.61
N ALA A 276 12.58 10.79 -19.21
CA ALA A 276 12.19 11.18 -17.85
C ALA A 276 10.73 10.75 -17.51
N ALA A 277 9.80 10.90 -18.44
CA ALA A 277 8.43 10.44 -18.25
C ALA A 277 8.33 8.89 -18.16
N VAL A 278 9.04 8.17 -19.03
CA VAL A 278 9.09 6.69 -19.02
C VAL A 278 9.66 6.18 -17.71
N SER A 279 10.62 6.88 -17.09
CA SER A 279 11.25 6.45 -15.83
C SER A 279 10.22 6.23 -14.71
N LEU A 280 9.21 7.08 -14.60
CA LEU A 280 8.13 6.93 -13.61
C LEU A 280 7.29 5.66 -13.85
N GLY A 281 6.96 5.38 -15.11
CA GLY A 281 6.25 4.14 -15.48
C GLY A 281 7.07 2.89 -15.15
N LEU A 282 8.38 2.93 -15.42
CA LEU A 282 9.30 1.83 -15.12
C LEU A 282 9.43 1.58 -13.60
N ILE A 283 9.50 2.62 -12.76
CA ILE A 283 9.49 2.45 -11.30
C ILE A 283 8.25 1.66 -10.87
N THR A 284 7.09 2.02 -11.40
CA THR A 284 5.83 1.33 -11.07
C THR A 284 5.84 -0.12 -11.55
N LEU A 285 6.33 -0.39 -12.76
CA LEU A 285 6.46 -1.73 -13.32
C LEU A 285 7.41 -2.59 -12.48
N PHE A 286 8.62 -2.10 -12.19
CA PHE A 286 9.59 -2.82 -11.36
C PHE A 286 9.11 -3.00 -9.91
N SER A 287 8.20 -2.16 -9.41
CA SER A 287 7.59 -2.37 -8.10
C SER A 287 6.73 -3.63 -8.03
N ILE A 288 6.11 -4.05 -9.14
CA ILE A 288 5.39 -5.33 -9.20
C ILE A 288 6.37 -6.49 -9.04
N ILE A 289 7.49 -6.43 -9.76
CA ILE A 289 8.57 -7.44 -9.64
C ILE A 289 9.10 -7.48 -8.21
N GLY A 290 9.36 -6.31 -7.61
CA GLY A 290 9.81 -6.20 -6.21
C GLY A 290 8.83 -6.82 -5.21
N ARG A 291 7.51 -6.64 -5.40
CA ARG A 291 6.47 -7.27 -4.58
C ARG A 291 6.52 -8.79 -4.68
N LEU A 292 6.68 -9.33 -5.90
CA LEU A 292 6.76 -10.78 -6.11
C LEU A 292 8.03 -11.36 -5.47
N ILE A 293 9.19 -10.72 -5.68
CA ILE A 293 10.45 -11.12 -5.04
C ILE A 293 10.30 -11.10 -3.51
N GLY A 294 9.79 -9.98 -2.95
CA GLY A 294 9.55 -9.85 -1.52
C GLY A 294 8.58 -10.91 -1.00
N GLY A 295 7.52 -11.20 -1.76
CA GLY A 295 6.55 -12.23 -1.40
C GLY A 295 7.14 -13.63 -1.31
N VAL A 296 7.88 -14.05 -2.33
CA VAL A 296 8.50 -15.39 -2.37
C VAL A 296 9.62 -15.50 -1.32
N LEU A 297 10.53 -14.54 -1.28
CA LEU A 297 11.69 -14.59 -0.38
C LEU A 297 11.31 -14.31 1.08
N GLY A 298 10.30 -13.45 1.33
CA GLY A 298 9.88 -13.08 2.68
C GLY A 298 9.21 -14.21 3.48
N ASP A 299 8.78 -15.29 2.82
CA ASP A 299 8.29 -16.50 3.48
C ASP A 299 9.42 -17.52 3.78
N HIS A 300 10.63 -17.32 3.25
CA HIS A 300 11.78 -18.23 3.41
C HIS A 300 12.95 -17.60 4.17
N ILE A 301 13.09 -16.27 4.08
CA ILE A 301 14.15 -15.50 4.74
C ILE A 301 13.49 -14.59 5.78
N GLU A 302 14.15 -14.37 6.91
CA GLU A 302 13.64 -13.45 7.94
C GLU A 302 13.31 -12.07 7.32
N PRO A 303 12.04 -11.63 7.38
CA PRO A 303 11.58 -10.45 6.65
C PRO A 303 12.33 -9.16 6.98
N ARG A 304 12.88 -9.03 8.21
CA ARG A 304 13.70 -7.86 8.58
C ARG A 304 14.99 -7.75 7.77
N TYR A 305 15.64 -8.88 7.45
CA TYR A 305 16.85 -8.88 6.63
C TYR A 305 16.52 -8.54 5.17
N MET A 306 15.43 -9.12 4.65
CA MET A 306 14.94 -8.78 3.32
C MET A 306 14.59 -7.31 3.19
N TRP A 307 13.95 -6.75 4.23
CA TRP A 307 13.60 -5.32 4.22
C TRP A 307 14.84 -4.43 4.30
N CYS A 308 15.83 -4.80 5.11
CA CYS A 308 17.13 -4.12 5.13
C CYS A 308 17.78 -4.09 3.75
N ILE A 309 17.86 -5.24 3.07
CA ILE A 309 18.41 -5.33 1.71
C ILE A 309 17.62 -4.43 0.76
N ALA A 310 16.29 -4.44 0.82
CA ALA A 310 15.45 -3.57 -0.01
C ALA A 310 15.76 -2.08 0.24
N LEU A 311 15.92 -1.66 1.49
CA LEU A 311 16.27 -0.28 1.84
C LEU A 311 17.67 0.11 1.34
N LEU A 312 18.64 -0.79 1.42
CA LEU A 312 19.98 -0.55 0.86
C LEU A 312 19.97 -0.47 -0.68
N VAL A 313 19.15 -1.32 -1.34
CA VAL A 313 18.94 -1.25 -2.80
C VAL A 313 18.28 0.08 -3.16
N MET A 314 17.30 0.56 -2.38
CA MET A 314 16.69 1.87 -2.58
C MET A 314 17.72 3.00 -2.42
N ALA A 315 18.57 2.93 -1.40
CA ALA A 315 19.65 3.89 -1.18
C ALA A 315 20.58 3.96 -2.40
N GLY A 316 20.96 2.80 -2.94
CA GLY A 316 21.74 2.69 -4.19
C GLY A 316 21.02 3.34 -5.37
N GLY A 317 19.72 3.09 -5.54
CA GLY A 317 18.90 3.71 -6.58
C GLY A 317 18.85 5.24 -6.49
N VAL A 318 18.68 5.77 -5.28
CA VAL A 318 18.68 7.21 -5.00
C VAL A 318 20.03 7.83 -5.38
N LEU A 319 21.16 7.19 -5.04
CA LEU A 319 22.50 7.66 -5.43
C LEU A 319 22.72 7.57 -6.95
N ILE A 320 22.31 6.49 -7.60
CA ILE A 320 22.39 6.35 -9.05
C ILE A 320 21.64 7.49 -9.75
N CYS A 321 20.44 7.86 -9.24
CA CYS A 321 19.69 8.99 -9.77
C CYS A 321 20.44 10.31 -9.56
N MET A 322 20.97 10.55 -8.37
CA MET A 322 21.71 11.75 -8.01
C MET A 322 22.94 12.00 -8.92
N PHE A 323 23.61 10.92 -9.31
CA PHE A 323 24.80 10.98 -10.17
C PHE A 323 24.53 10.57 -11.63
N ALA A 324 23.26 10.60 -12.06
CA ALA A 324 22.89 10.18 -13.40
C ALA A 324 23.55 11.07 -14.47
N ARG A 325 24.28 10.42 -15.41
CA ARG A 325 24.94 11.08 -16.55
C ARG A 325 24.68 10.38 -17.90
N SER A 326 23.98 9.26 -17.87
CA SER A 326 23.64 8.49 -19.05
C SER A 326 22.29 7.83 -18.92
N THR A 327 21.68 7.44 -20.03
CA THR A 327 20.42 6.69 -20.08
C THR A 327 20.47 5.41 -19.26
N VAL A 328 21.62 4.74 -19.19
CA VAL A 328 21.82 3.53 -18.38
C VAL A 328 21.60 3.82 -16.89
N HIS A 329 22.11 4.94 -16.38
CA HIS A 329 21.87 5.34 -14.99
C HIS A 329 20.38 5.55 -14.72
N VAL A 330 19.62 6.12 -15.68
CA VAL A 330 18.17 6.32 -15.53
C VAL A 330 17.46 4.97 -15.44
N TYR A 331 17.80 3.99 -16.28
CA TYR A 331 17.20 2.65 -16.18
C TYR A 331 17.58 1.93 -14.87
N LEU A 332 18.86 1.97 -14.49
CA LEU A 332 19.30 1.36 -13.22
C LEU A 332 18.57 1.98 -12.01
N TYR A 333 18.47 3.31 -11.97
CA TYR A 333 17.70 4.00 -10.95
C TYR A 333 16.26 3.48 -10.86
N THR A 334 15.55 3.34 -12.00
CA THR A 334 14.16 2.90 -12.01
C THR A 334 14.01 1.45 -11.55
N ILE A 335 14.95 0.57 -11.91
CA ILE A 335 14.99 -0.82 -11.47
C ILE A 335 15.20 -0.89 -9.95
N PHE A 336 16.21 -0.20 -9.44
CA PHE A 336 16.57 -0.25 -8.02
C PHE A 336 15.46 0.33 -7.14
N VAL A 337 14.98 1.53 -7.43
CA VAL A 337 13.92 2.18 -6.65
C VAL A 337 12.61 1.40 -6.76
N GLY A 338 12.24 0.93 -7.97
CA GLY A 338 11.01 0.18 -8.17
C GLY A 338 11.02 -1.14 -7.41
N ILE A 339 12.03 -1.99 -7.58
CA ILE A 339 12.14 -3.28 -6.87
C ILE A 339 12.18 -3.07 -5.37
N ALA A 340 12.98 -2.11 -4.90
CA ALA A 340 13.12 -1.82 -3.47
C ALA A 340 11.81 -1.36 -2.84
N PHE A 341 11.07 -0.47 -3.51
CA PHE A 341 9.76 -0.05 -3.06
C PHE A 341 8.78 -1.22 -2.99
N GLY A 342 8.71 -2.03 -4.05
CA GLY A 342 7.82 -3.17 -4.10
C GLY A 342 8.10 -4.18 -2.99
N ALA A 343 9.36 -4.55 -2.77
CA ALA A 343 9.77 -5.46 -1.71
C ALA A 343 9.46 -4.88 -0.32
N SER A 344 9.81 -3.61 -0.04
CA SER A 344 9.54 -2.94 1.24
C SER A 344 8.04 -2.88 1.54
N PHE A 345 7.20 -2.66 0.52
CA PHE A 345 5.75 -2.60 0.66
C PHE A 345 5.12 -3.93 1.08
N ILE A 346 5.79 -5.07 0.79
CA ILE A 346 5.38 -6.40 1.26
C ILE A 346 6.00 -6.71 2.62
N MET A 347 7.25 -6.30 2.86
CA MET A 347 7.93 -6.58 4.12
C MET A 347 7.29 -5.84 5.30
N MET A 348 6.83 -4.61 5.11
CA MET A 348 6.17 -3.81 6.16
C MET A 348 5.03 -4.58 6.86
N PRO A 349 3.94 -4.98 6.18
CA PRO A 349 2.86 -5.71 6.84
C PRO A 349 3.29 -7.11 7.30
N THR A 350 4.24 -7.74 6.61
CA THR A 350 4.75 -9.06 6.98
C THR A 350 5.50 -9.00 8.32
N VAL A 351 6.39 -8.03 8.50
CA VAL A 351 7.11 -7.84 9.77
C VAL A 351 6.14 -7.48 10.89
N ILE A 352 5.24 -6.50 10.68
CA ILE A 352 4.26 -6.11 11.70
C ILE A 352 3.41 -7.33 12.11
N GLY A 353 2.91 -8.11 11.15
CA GLY A 353 2.11 -9.29 11.44
C GLY A 353 2.90 -10.42 12.12
N ASN A 354 4.20 -10.57 11.81
CA ASN A 354 5.05 -11.58 12.43
C ASN A 354 5.45 -11.21 13.87
N TYR A 355 5.69 -9.93 14.14
CA TYR A 355 6.17 -9.46 15.44
C TYR A 355 5.07 -9.18 16.46
N PHE A 356 3.89 -8.76 16.00
CA PHE A 356 2.77 -8.35 16.85
C PHE A 356 1.49 -9.15 16.65
N GLY A 357 1.52 -10.12 15.75
CA GLY A 357 0.39 -11.01 15.49
C GLY A 357 -0.77 -10.37 14.72
N MET A 358 -1.80 -11.20 14.50
CA MET A 358 -2.94 -10.80 13.66
C MET A 358 -3.92 -9.87 14.35
N TYR A 359 -4.08 -9.97 15.66
CA TYR A 359 -5.10 -9.21 16.40
C TYR A 359 -4.76 -7.73 16.53
N ALA A 360 -3.48 -7.41 16.75
CA ALA A 360 -3.03 -6.03 16.86
C ALA A 360 -2.81 -5.34 15.50
N PHE A 361 -2.68 -6.10 14.41
CA PHE A 361 -2.28 -5.58 13.10
C PHE A 361 -3.10 -4.38 12.62
N ALA A 362 -4.43 -4.52 12.57
CA ALA A 362 -5.29 -3.45 12.08
C ALA A 362 -5.19 -2.18 12.94
N SER A 363 -5.13 -2.34 14.26
CA SER A 363 -5.00 -1.23 15.19
C SER A 363 -3.64 -0.53 15.10
N ILE A 364 -2.57 -1.30 14.93
CA ILE A 364 -1.21 -0.76 14.68
C ILE A 364 -1.21 0.05 13.39
N MET A 365 -1.73 -0.51 12.30
CA MET A 365 -1.83 0.20 11.02
C MET A 365 -2.71 1.45 11.12
N GLY A 366 -3.79 1.39 11.91
CA GLY A 366 -4.66 2.52 12.18
C GLY A 366 -3.94 3.70 12.86
N ILE A 367 -2.93 3.43 13.67
CA ILE A 367 -2.12 4.45 14.35
C ILE A 367 -0.94 4.90 13.49
N LEU A 368 -0.21 3.94 12.91
CA LEU A 368 1.00 4.25 12.15
C LEU A 368 0.70 4.93 10.80
N SER A 369 -0.42 4.57 10.13
CA SER A 369 -0.72 5.09 8.79
C SER A 369 -0.88 6.61 8.74
N PRO A 370 -1.63 7.28 9.63
CA PRO A 370 -1.66 8.74 9.67
C PRO A 370 -0.27 9.35 9.85
N LEU A 371 0.53 8.78 10.74
CA LEU A 371 1.86 9.29 11.05
C LEU A 371 2.77 9.19 9.83
N PHE A 372 2.96 8.00 9.27
CA PHE A 372 3.86 7.88 8.12
C PHE A 372 3.32 8.59 6.87
N THR A 373 1.99 8.73 6.72
CA THR A 373 1.41 9.51 5.61
C THR A 373 1.77 10.98 5.73
N ILE A 374 1.63 11.58 6.91
CA ILE A 374 2.01 12.99 7.14
C ILE A 374 3.49 13.20 6.83
N PHE A 375 4.37 12.38 7.41
CA PHE A 375 5.81 12.50 7.20
C PHE A 375 6.23 12.26 5.75
N SER A 376 5.72 11.23 5.11
CA SER A 376 6.11 10.90 3.75
C SER A 376 5.54 11.88 2.72
N SER A 377 4.29 12.36 2.93
CA SER A 377 3.67 13.35 2.04
C SER A 377 4.31 14.75 2.14
N SER A 378 5.05 15.04 3.21
CA SER A 378 5.83 16.29 3.30
C SER A 378 7.11 16.25 2.45
N SER A 379 7.57 15.07 2.05
CA SER A 379 8.83 14.89 1.30
C SER A 379 8.88 15.69 -0.01
N PRO A 380 7.85 15.70 -0.88
CA PRO A 380 7.87 16.52 -2.08
C PRO A 380 7.94 18.03 -1.77
N LEU A 381 7.20 18.49 -0.76
CA LEU A 381 7.22 19.90 -0.35
C LEU A 381 8.61 20.31 0.12
N VAL A 382 9.20 19.53 1.01
CA VAL A 382 10.54 19.78 1.54
C VAL A 382 11.59 19.79 0.42
N ALA A 383 11.51 18.85 -0.51
CA ALA A 383 12.42 18.79 -1.67
C ALA A 383 12.28 20.02 -2.58
N GLY A 384 11.04 20.49 -2.81
CA GLY A 384 10.78 21.73 -3.56
C GLY A 384 11.39 22.96 -2.88
N VAL A 385 11.15 23.14 -1.57
CA VAL A 385 11.74 24.24 -0.79
C VAL A 385 13.26 24.20 -0.81
N ILE A 386 13.87 23.03 -0.64
CA ILE A 386 15.34 22.88 -0.75
C ILE A 386 15.83 23.34 -2.13
N ARG A 387 15.16 22.92 -3.21
CA ARG A 387 15.51 23.31 -4.56
C ARG A 387 15.40 24.81 -4.79
N ASP A 388 14.33 25.43 -4.30
CA ASP A 388 14.10 26.87 -4.45
C ASP A 388 15.14 27.70 -3.69
N LEU A 389 15.53 27.25 -2.48
CA LEU A 389 16.51 27.95 -1.64
C LEU A 389 17.97 27.74 -2.09
N THR A 390 18.32 26.54 -2.57
CA THR A 390 19.72 26.18 -2.84
C THR A 390 20.08 26.14 -4.33
N GLY A 391 19.07 26.19 -5.21
CA GLY A 391 19.27 25.98 -6.64
C GLY A 391 19.59 24.51 -7.02
N SER A 392 19.59 23.57 -6.08
CA SER A 392 20.01 22.18 -6.29
C SER A 392 19.14 21.17 -5.54
N TYR A 393 19.01 19.96 -6.09
CA TYR A 393 18.38 18.82 -5.41
C TYR A 393 19.36 18.00 -4.55
N THR A 394 20.65 18.35 -4.51
CA THR A 394 21.69 17.54 -3.84
C THR A 394 21.35 17.25 -2.38
N ILE A 395 20.93 18.26 -1.63
CA ILE A 395 20.56 18.09 -0.21
C ILE A 395 19.32 17.17 -0.06
N ALA A 396 18.36 17.28 -0.97
CA ALA A 396 17.17 16.42 -0.96
C ALA A 396 17.54 14.96 -1.25
N PHE A 397 18.46 14.69 -2.21
CA PHE A 397 18.97 13.36 -2.49
C PHE A 397 19.75 12.77 -1.30
N VAL A 398 20.62 13.56 -0.68
CA VAL A 398 21.38 13.16 0.52
C VAL A 398 20.39 12.83 1.66
N GLY A 399 19.39 13.67 1.88
CA GLY A 399 18.34 13.43 2.87
C GLY A 399 17.59 12.10 2.58
N ALA A 400 17.17 11.87 1.34
CA ALA A 400 16.50 10.64 0.92
C ALA A 400 17.40 9.41 1.14
N PHE A 401 18.69 9.50 0.79
CA PHE A 401 19.68 8.45 1.07
C PHE A 401 19.81 8.16 2.56
N LEU A 402 19.93 9.20 3.39
CA LEU A 402 20.04 9.03 4.84
C LEU A 402 18.77 8.40 5.46
N PHE A 403 17.58 8.71 4.95
CA PHE A 403 16.35 8.02 5.36
C PHE A 403 16.39 6.53 5.04
N CYS A 404 16.90 6.13 3.87
CA CYS A 404 17.07 4.71 3.54
C CYS A 404 18.04 4.03 4.51
N ILE A 405 19.19 4.64 4.80
CA ILE A 405 20.19 4.07 5.71
C ILE A 405 19.66 3.98 7.14
N ALA A 406 19.01 5.06 7.63
CA ALA A 406 18.39 5.05 8.96
C ALA A 406 17.33 3.95 9.07
N GLY A 407 16.51 3.76 8.04
CA GLY A 407 15.54 2.68 7.98
C GLY A 407 16.19 1.30 7.96
N ALA A 408 17.28 1.11 7.21
CA ALA A 408 18.02 -0.16 7.16
C ALA A 408 18.64 -0.51 8.51
N VAL A 409 19.26 0.46 9.18
CA VAL A 409 19.80 0.28 10.54
C VAL A 409 18.68 -0.02 11.53
N ALA A 410 17.59 0.74 11.46
CA ALA A 410 16.46 0.56 12.37
C ALA A 410 15.86 -0.85 12.25
N ILE A 411 15.61 -1.34 11.02
CA ILE A 411 14.96 -2.66 10.85
C ILE A 411 15.88 -3.82 11.30
N ILE A 412 17.19 -3.71 11.17
CA ILE A 412 18.14 -4.70 11.70
C ILE A 412 18.17 -4.68 13.22
N ALA A 413 18.02 -3.50 13.83
CA ALA A 413 17.99 -3.35 15.27
C ALA A 413 16.70 -3.89 15.93
N VAL A 414 15.65 -4.16 15.14
CA VAL A 414 14.43 -4.81 15.64
C VAL A 414 14.77 -6.20 16.13
N ARG A 415 14.53 -6.45 17.41
CA ARG A 415 14.79 -7.75 18.04
C ARG A 415 13.48 -8.53 18.22
N PRO A 416 13.51 -9.86 18.02
CA PRO A 416 12.42 -10.72 18.48
C PRO A 416 12.19 -10.52 19.98
N HIS A 417 10.94 -10.49 20.40
CA HIS A 417 10.61 -10.38 21.82
C HIS A 417 10.93 -11.69 22.51
N SER A 418 11.76 -11.64 23.58
CA SER A 418 12.05 -12.79 24.43
C SER A 418 10.97 -12.95 25.50
N GLU A 419 10.84 -14.16 26.08
CA GLU A 419 9.90 -14.41 27.20
C GLU A 419 10.18 -13.51 28.42
N GLU A 420 11.41 -13.04 28.62
CA GLU A 420 11.78 -12.11 29.69
C GLU A 420 11.28 -10.68 29.40
N ASP A 421 11.34 -10.22 28.13
CA ASP A 421 10.78 -8.94 27.72
C ASP A 421 9.26 -8.92 27.90
N GLU A 422 8.61 -10.08 27.72
CA GLU A 422 7.17 -10.25 27.88
C GLU A 422 6.71 -10.08 29.32
N LYS A 423 7.49 -10.52 30.30
CA LYS A 423 7.16 -10.37 31.74
C LYS A 423 7.30 -8.93 32.24
N SER A 424 8.23 -8.17 31.68
CA SER A 424 8.47 -6.77 32.07
C SER A 424 7.40 -5.78 31.59
N LEU A 425 6.60 -6.16 30.59
CA LEU A 425 5.53 -5.31 30.03
C LEU A 425 4.17 -5.52 30.71
N THR A 426 4.05 -6.52 31.60
CA THR A 426 2.82 -6.87 32.31
C THR A 426 2.76 -6.26 33.73
N VAL A 427 3.78 -5.55 34.17
CA VAL A 427 3.87 -4.76 35.40
C VAL A 427 3.68 -3.28 35.03
#